data_22b5a8d753adbc22b66cc7b6d5e3c951
#
_entry.id   22b5a8d753adbc22b66cc7b6d5e3c951
#
_cell.length_a   1.000
_cell.length_b   1.000
_cell.length_c   1.000
_cell.angle_alpha   90.00
_cell.angle_beta   90.00
_cell.angle_gamma   90.00
#
_symmetry.space_group_name_H-M   'P 1'
#
loop_
_entity.id
_entity.type
_entity.pdbx_description
1 polymer ?
#
loop_
_entity_poly.entity_id
_entity_poly.type
_entity_poly.pdbx_seq_one_letter_code
_entity_poly.pdbx_strand_id
1 'polypeptide(L)'
;MVPTKHQKEGGAKVEWEVLEGWGLIALQGPLSADILGRVMVEPAESELKEMYFGSSKFVKIKLLNGEVSSPLLVSRGGYTGEDGFEISIPESEAVVVTETLLQNAGPEQLQLAGLGARDSLRLEAGMCLYGHDLDDSTTPVEAALSWVIGKDRRETGGFHGSEIILSQLKPKSKGGAGVERRRIGLIVEGAPAREGAEIVNDKGEKIGNITSGCPSPTLGKNVAMGYIKDGFHKSGTDVEVVIRGKKRKAKVTKMPFVPSKYWKGTAPS
;
A
#
# COMPACT_ATOMS: atom_id res chain seq x y z
N MET A 1 6.80 15.08 -16.34
CA MET A 1 7.81 14.99 -15.24
C MET A 1 9.02 15.83 -15.63
N VAL A 2 9.50 16.76 -14.76
CA VAL A 2 10.69 17.59 -15.08
C VAL A 2 11.95 16.75 -14.79
N PRO A 3 12.96 16.72 -15.68
CA PRO A 3 14.22 16.01 -15.45
C PRO A 3 14.85 16.42 -14.11
N THR A 4 15.31 15.46 -13.34
CA THR A 4 15.98 15.72 -12.07
C THR A 4 17.34 16.41 -12.28
N LYS A 5 17.88 17.08 -11.26
CA LYS A 5 19.19 17.74 -11.33
C LYS A 5 20.31 16.78 -11.77
N HIS A 6 20.27 15.52 -11.33
CA HIS A 6 21.24 14.50 -11.75
C HIS A 6 21.19 14.14 -13.24
N GLN A 7 20.01 14.20 -13.87
CA GLN A 7 19.88 13.98 -15.32
C GLN A 7 20.50 15.14 -16.12
N LYS A 8 20.49 16.36 -15.58
CA LYS A 8 21.06 17.56 -16.23
C LYS A 8 22.58 17.69 -16.11
N GLU A 9 23.18 17.09 -15.09
CA GLU A 9 24.60 17.25 -14.72
C GLU A 9 25.51 16.08 -15.20
N GLY A 10 25.13 15.34 -16.25
CA GLY A 10 25.98 14.31 -16.83
C GLY A 10 25.98 12.96 -16.09
N GLY A 11 24.95 12.69 -15.30
CA GLY A 11 24.68 11.39 -14.72
C GLY A 11 24.34 10.31 -15.77
N ALA A 12 23.92 9.13 -15.33
CA ALA A 12 23.53 8.03 -16.19
C ALA A 12 22.53 8.46 -17.26
N LYS A 13 22.75 8.02 -18.50
CA LYS A 13 21.84 8.26 -19.61
C LYS A 13 20.51 7.55 -19.28
N VAL A 14 19.49 8.31 -18.95
CA VAL A 14 18.16 7.79 -18.58
C VAL A 14 17.16 8.31 -19.61
N GLU A 15 16.50 7.40 -20.26
CA GLU A 15 15.33 7.66 -21.11
C GLU A 15 14.08 7.25 -20.34
N TRP A 16 13.00 8.01 -20.48
CA TRP A 16 11.71 7.69 -19.88
C TRP A 16 10.59 7.98 -20.89
N GLU A 17 9.57 7.17 -20.83
CA GLU A 17 8.40 7.27 -21.70
C GLU A 17 7.13 7.20 -20.85
N VAL A 18 6.16 8.02 -21.19
CA VAL A 18 4.79 7.89 -20.67
C VAL A 18 4.03 6.95 -21.60
N LEU A 19 3.53 5.85 -21.06
CA LEU A 19 2.68 4.91 -21.81
C LEU A 19 1.28 5.51 -21.95
N GLU A 20 1.12 6.42 -22.90
CA GLU A 20 -0.18 7.05 -23.17
C GLU A 20 -1.18 6.01 -23.72
N GLY A 21 -2.44 6.11 -23.31
CA GLY A 21 -3.48 5.17 -23.71
C GLY A 21 -3.33 3.76 -23.09
N TRP A 22 -2.61 3.63 -21.97
CA TRP A 22 -2.55 2.38 -21.21
C TRP A 22 -3.42 2.48 -19.95
N GLY A 23 -4.16 1.40 -19.67
CA GLY A 23 -4.88 1.20 -18.42
C GLY A 23 -4.10 0.31 -17.45
N LEU A 24 -4.54 0.30 -16.20
CA LEU A 24 -4.03 -0.59 -15.17
C LEU A 24 -5.20 -1.28 -14.47
N ILE A 25 -5.19 -2.60 -14.44
CA ILE A 25 -6.10 -3.39 -13.62
C ILE A 25 -5.33 -4.13 -12.53
N ALA A 26 -5.98 -4.35 -11.39
CA ALA A 26 -5.40 -5.09 -10.27
C ALA A 26 -6.20 -6.37 -10.02
N LEU A 27 -5.62 -7.52 -10.34
CA LEU A 27 -6.14 -8.84 -10.03
C LEU A 27 -5.61 -9.25 -8.65
N GLN A 28 -6.46 -9.25 -7.63
CA GLN A 28 -6.05 -9.38 -6.23
C GLN A 28 -6.77 -10.51 -5.52
N GLY A 29 -6.09 -11.15 -4.59
CA GLY A 29 -6.66 -12.18 -3.74
C GLY A 29 -5.97 -13.55 -3.87
N PRO A 30 -6.36 -14.52 -3.02
CA PRO A 30 -5.66 -15.81 -2.93
C PRO A 30 -5.73 -16.66 -4.20
N LEU A 31 -6.71 -16.40 -5.08
CA LEU A 31 -6.87 -17.12 -6.35
C LEU A 31 -6.22 -16.39 -7.54
N SER A 32 -5.61 -15.22 -7.34
CA SER A 32 -5.09 -14.37 -8.42
C SER A 32 -4.07 -15.08 -9.31
N ALA A 33 -3.15 -15.84 -8.72
CA ALA A 33 -2.13 -16.57 -9.47
C ALA A 33 -2.72 -17.71 -10.29
N ASP A 34 -3.68 -18.45 -9.74
CA ASP A 34 -4.39 -19.52 -10.44
C ASP A 34 -5.21 -18.95 -11.61
N ILE A 35 -5.98 -17.89 -11.37
CA ILE A 35 -6.80 -17.25 -12.41
C ILE A 35 -5.93 -16.69 -13.55
N LEU A 36 -4.85 -15.98 -13.24
CA LEU A 36 -3.92 -15.47 -14.25
C LEU A 36 -3.29 -16.63 -15.03
N GLY A 37 -2.86 -17.67 -14.33
CA GLY A 37 -2.23 -18.85 -14.94
C GLY A 37 -3.09 -19.57 -15.96
N ARG A 38 -4.41 -19.63 -15.75
CA ARG A 38 -5.35 -20.30 -16.68
C ARG A 38 -5.43 -19.60 -18.05
N VAL A 39 -5.15 -18.31 -18.10
CA VAL A 39 -5.27 -17.50 -19.33
C VAL A 39 -3.92 -17.18 -19.98
N MET A 40 -2.80 -17.43 -19.32
CA MET A 40 -1.46 -17.23 -19.89
C MET A 40 -1.19 -18.17 -21.08
N VAL A 41 -0.41 -17.69 -22.06
CA VAL A 41 -0.07 -18.46 -23.27
C VAL A 41 1.05 -19.47 -23.01
N GLU A 42 2.05 -19.09 -22.24
CA GLU A 42 3.24 -19.90 -21.92
C GLU A 42 3.10 -20.58 -20.53
N PRO A 43 3.96 -21.55 -20.18
CA PRO A 43 3.77 -22.42 -19.01
C PRO A 43 3.70 -21.59 -17.72
N ALA A 44 2.47 -21.25 -17.38
CA ALA A 44 2.10 -20.30 -16.36
C ALA A 44 2.55 -20.67 -14.94
N GLU A 45 2.52 -21.97 -14.62
CA GLU A 45 2.66 -22.39 -13.23
C GLU A 45 4.10 -22.22 -12.70
N SER A 46 5.13 -22.60 -13.48
CA SER A 46 6.52 -22.40 -13.09
C SER A 46 6.89 -20.94 -13.09
N GLU A 47 6.45 -20.17 -14.09
CA GLU A 47 6.76 -18.75 -14.23
C GLU A 47 6.18 -17.91 -13.09
N LEU A 48 4.91 -18.13 -12.70
CA LEU A 48 4.29 -17.41 -11.59
C LEU A 48 4.86 -17.83 -10.22
N LYS A 49 5.33 -19.07 -10.07
CA LYS A 49 6.01 -19.48 -8.83
C LYS A 49 7.36 -18.80 -8.63
N GLU A 50 8.07 -18.49 -9.71
CA GLU A 50 9.36 -17.79 -9.67
C GLU A 50 9.21 -16.26 -9.65
N MET A 51 8.02 -15.74 -9.91
CA MET A 51 7.73 -14.33 -9.87
C MET A 51 7.41 -13.91 -8.44
N TYR A 52 8.38 -13.31 -7.73
CA TYR A 52 8.20 -12.87 -6.35
C TYR A 52 7.53 -11.49 -6.26
N PHE A 53 7.01 -11.18 -5.09
CA PHE A 53 6.47 -9.85 -4.79
C PHE A 53 7.49 -8.74 -5.15
N GLY A 54 7.02 -7.73 -5.88
CA GLY A 54 7.83 -6.62 -6.37
C GLY A 54 8.56 -6.89 -7.69
N SER A 55 8.41 -8.07 -8.30
CA SER A 55 8.94 -8.36 -9.64
C SER A 55 7.91 -8.10 -10.73
N SER A 56 8.40 -7.84 -11.95
CA SER A 56 7.55 -7.59 -13.12
C SER A 56 8.02 -8.41 -14.32
N LYS A 57 7.08 -8.81 -15.17
CA LYS A 57 7.35 -9.60 -16.39
C LYS A 57 6.36 -9.24 -17.49
N PHE A 58 6.78 -9.34 -18.75
CA PHE A 58 5.84 -9.30 -19.87
C PHE A 58 5.20 -10.67 -20.09
N VAL A 59 3.88 -10.69 -20.18
CA VAL A 59 3.05 -11.88 -20.30
C VAL A 59 2.06 -11.70 -21.44
N LYS A 60 1.73 -12.77 -22.17
CA LYS A 60 0.65 -12.78 -23.16
C LYS A 60 -0.52 -13.62 -22.63
N ILE A 61 -1.74 -13.18 -22.92
CA ILE A 61 -3.00 -13.80 -22.48
C ILE A 61 -3.77 -14.31 -23.69
N LYS A 62 -4.33 -15.50 -23.57
CA LYS A 62 -5.31 -16.04 -24.52
C LYS A 62 -6.65 -15.37 -24.27
N LEU A 63 -7.11 -14.59 -25.22
CA LEU A 63 -8.35 -13.82 -25.15
C LEU A 63 -9.58 -14.69 -25.48
N LEU A 64 -10.75 -14.24 -25.03
CA LEU A 64 -12.03 -14.94 -25.27
C LEU A 64 -12.36 -15.12 -26.76
N ASN A 65 -11.92 -14.18 -27.60
CA ASN A 65 -12.12 -14.24 -29.05
C ASN A 65 -11.17 -15.22 -29.76
N GLY A 66 -10.31 -15.94 -29.00
CA GLY A 66 -9.33 -16.89 -29.53
C GLY A 66 -8.00 -16.25 -29.95
N GLU A 67 -7.87 -14.93 -29.90
CA GLU A 67 -6.63 -14.23 -30.18
C GLU A 67 -5.70 -14.25 -28.96
N VAL A 68 -4.48 -13.77 -29.18
CA VAL A 68 -3.47 -13.60 -28.14
C VAL A 68 -3.23 -12.11 -27.97
N SER A 69 -3.21 -11.64 -26.72
CA SER A 69 -2.94 -10.23 -26.41
C SER A 69 -1.55 -9.78 -26.88
N SER A 70 -1.37 -8.48 -27.01
CA SER A 70 -0.02 -7.89 -26.99
C SER A 70 0.73 -8.29 -25.69
N PRO A 71 2.06 -8.09 -25.62
CA PRO A 71 2.78 -8.28 -24.35
C PRO A 71 2.30 -7.30 -23.29
N LEU A 72 1.68 -7.80 -22.21
CA LEU A 72 1.19 -7.04 -21.09
C LEU A 72 2.23 -7.02 -19.97
N LEU A 73 2.51 -5.87 -19.40
CA LEU A 73 3.40 -5.78 -18.22
C LEU A 73 2.63 -6.19 -16.97
N VAL A 74 2.98 -7.34 -16.42
CA VAL A 74 2.41 -7.88 -15.18
C VAL A 74 3.40 -7.70 -14.05
N SER A 75 2.99 -7.01 -12.99
CA SER A 75 3.77 -6.79 -11.78
C SER A 75 3.12 -7.51 -10.61
N ARG A 76 3.86 -8.38 -9.90
CA ARG A 76 3.31 -9.04 -8.72
C ARG A 76 3.37 -8.10 -7.53
N GLY A 77 2.20 -7.66 -7.10
CA GLY A 77 2.01 -6.66 -6.08
C GLY A 77 0.57 -6.19 -6.02
N GLY A 78 0.31 -5.19 -5.19
CA GLY A 78 -1.03 -4.64 -5.06
C GLY A 78 -1.22 -3.85 -3.79
N TYR A 79 -2.47 -3.50 -3.53
CA TYR A 79 -2.88 -2.57 -2.47
C TYR A 79 -3.93 -3.18 -1.54
N THR A 80 -3.86 -4.50 -1.33
CA THR A 80 -4.87 -5.26 -0.56
C THR A 80 -4.30 -6.07 0.60
N GLY A 81 -2.97 -6.21 0.65
CA GLY A 81 -2.34 -7.11 1.61
C GLY A 81 -2.41 -8.60 1.22
N GLU A 82 -3.14 -8.95 0.16
CA GLU A 82 -3.18 -10.29 -0.41
C GLU A 82 -2.17 -10.43 -1.55
N ASP A 83 -1.95 -11.66 -2.00
CA ASP A 83 -1.23 -11.90 -3.25
C ASP A 83 -2.03 -11.36 -4.44
N GLY A 84 -1.34 -10.92 -5.48
CA GLY A 84 -2.00 -10.36 -6.63
C GLY A 84 -1.05 -9.73 -7.64
N PHE A 85 -1.65 -9.24 -8.71
CA PHE A 85 -0.95 -8.68 -9.86
C PHE A 85 -1.57 -7.36 -10.28
N GLU A 86 -0.72 -6.42 -10.65
CA GLU A 86 -1.10 -5.22 -11.39
C GLU A 86 -0.71 -5.44 -12.85
N ILE A 87 -1.67 -5.29 -13.75
CA ILE A 87 -1.53 -5.59 -15.17
C ILE A 87 -1.72 -4.31 -15.96
N SER A 88 -0.64 -3.84 -16.59
CA SER A 88 -0.69 -2.70 -17.50
C SER A 88 -1.10 -3.17 -18.90
N ILE A 89 -2.15 -2.57 -19.44
CA ILE A 89 -2.85 -3.05 -20.62
C ILE A 89 -3.06 -1.86 -21.59
N PRO A 90 -2.76 -1.99 -22.90
CA PRO A 90 -3.19 -1.00 -23.88
C PRO A 90 -4.70 -0.78 -23.84
N GLU A 91 -5.17 0.46 -24.00
CA GLU A 91 -6.59 0.81 -23.89
C GLU A 91 -7.47 -0.06 -24.82
N SER A 92 -6.99 -0.36 -26.02
CA SER A 92 -7.70 -1.20 -27.00
C SER A 92 -7.94 -2.64 -26.54
N GLU A 93 -7.14 -3.15 -25.61
CA GLU A 93 -7.24 -4.52 -25.08
C GLU A 93 -7.82 -4.58 -23.64
N ALA A 94 -7.95 -3.45 -22.96
CA ALA A 94 -8.31 -3.40 -21.54
C ALA A 94 -9.63 -4.10 -21.23
N VAL A 95 -10.65 -3.90 -22.06
CA VAL A 95 -11.98 -4.52 -21.89
C VAL A 95 -11.89 -6.02 -22.10
N VAL A 96 -11.37 -6.48 -23.24
CA VAL A 96 -11.34 -7.91 -23.57
C VAL A 96 -10.46 -8.71 -22.60
N VAL A 97 -9.34 -8.14 -22.12
CA VAL A 97 -8.50 -8.78 -21.08
C VAL A 97 -9.26 -8.90 -19.76
N THR A 98 -9.96 -7.83 -19.35
CA THR A 98 -10.76 -7.87 -18.11
C THR A 98 -11.88 -8.90 -18.19
N GLU A 99 -12.62 -8.92 -19.28
CA GLU A 99 -13.67 -9.91 -19.53
C GLU A 99 -13.13 -11.34 -19.58
N THR A 100 -11.95 -11.52 -20.17
CA THR A 100 -11.28 -12.83 -20.21
C THR A 100 -10.99 -13.36 -18.81
N LEU A 101 -10.46 -12.53 -17.92
CA LEU A 101 -10.21 -12.90 -16.53
C LEU A 101 -11.52 -13.24 -15.79
N LEU A 102 -12.54 -12.39 -15.92
CA LEU A 102 -13.83 -12.57 -15.26
C LEU A 102 -14.56 -13.82 -15.71
N GLN A 103 -14.64 -14.07 -17.01
CA GLN A 103 -15.36 -15.23 -17.56
C GLN A 103 -14.62 -16.54 -17.30
N ASN A 104 -13.29 -16.53 -17.38
CA ASN A 104 -12.49 -17.73 -17.09
C ASN A 104 -12.59 -18.15 -15.62
N ALA A 105 -12.61 -17.19 -14.71
CA ALA A 105 -12.74 -17.44 -13.27
C ALA A 105 -14.18 -17.77 -12.85
N GLY A 106 -15.16 -17.10 -13.46
CA GLY A 106 -16.55 -17.14 -13.02
C GLY A 106 -16.83 -16.30 -11.77
N PRO A 107 -18.11 -15.96 -11.51
CA PRO A 107 -18.51 -15.00 -10.47
C PRO A 107 -18.23 -15.47 -9.04
N GLU A 108 -18.10 -16.77 -8.82
CA GLU A 108 -17.77 -17.33 -7.50
C GLU A 108 -16.28 -17.16 -7.12
N GLN A 109 -15.40 -16.96 -8.10
CA GLN A 109 -13.96 -16.87 -7.89
C GLN A 109 -13.42 -15.44 -8.09
N LEU A 110 -14.03 -14.66 -8.98
CA LEU A 110 -13.59 -13.32 -9.32
C LEU A 110 -14.77 -12.36 -9.51
N GLN A 111 -14.73 -11.24 -8.83
CA GLN A 111 -15.72 -10.17 -8.91
C GLN A 111 -15.06 -8.82 -9.05
N LEU A 112 -15.74 -7.88 -9.70
CA LEU A 112 -15.32 -6.47 -9.73
C LEU A 112 -15.40 -5.87 -8.32
N ALA A 113 -14.36 -5.17 -7.92
CA ALA A 113 -14.27 -4.49 -6.64
C ALA A 113 -14.45 -2.98 -6.80
N GLY A 114 -15.33 -2.39 -6.00
CA GLY A 114 -15.52 -0.95 -5.96
C GLY A 114 -14.52 -0.25 -5.03
N LEU A 115 -14.56 1.10 -5.03
CA LEU A 115 -13.67 1.94 -4.21
C LEU A 115 -13.78 1.65 -2.71
N GLY A 116 -14.98 1.34 -2.20
CA GLY A 116 -15.18 1.02 -0.79
C GLY A 116 -14.47 -0.28 -0.38
N ALA A 117 -14.48 -1.30 -1.24
CA ALA A 117 -13.75 -2.55 -1.01
C ALA A 117 -12.22 -2.29 -1.06
N ARG A 118 -11.75 -1.51 -2.04
CA ARG A 118 -10.34 -1.13 -2.16
C ARG A 118 -9.87 -0.36 -0.92
N ASP A 119 -10.67 0.57 -0.41
CA ASP A 119 -10.30 1.36 0.79
C ASP A 119 -10.27 0.50 2.05
N SER A 120 -11.24 -0.38 2.27
CA SER A 120 -11.22 -1.27 3.44
C SER A 120 -10.03 -2.24 3.40
N LEU A 121 -9.74 -2.84 2.26
CA LEU A 121 -8.63 -3.79 2.10
C LEU A 121 -7.26 -3.12 2.31
N ARG A 122 -7.02 -1.95 1.69
CA ARG A 122 -5.75 -1.25 1.88
C ARG A 122 -5.54 -0.83 3.33
N LEU A 123 -6.62 -0.38 4.01
CA LEU A 123 -6.56 0.04 5.40
C LEU A 123 -6.29 -1.15 6.33
N GLU A 124 -6.94 -2.30 6.12
CA GLU A 124 -6.64 -3.54 6.83
C GLU A 124 -5.17 -3.95 6.67
N ALA A 125 -4.61 -3.77 5.47
CA ALA A 125 -3.20 -3.99 5.17
C ALA A 125 -2.26 -2.91 5.74
N GLY A 126 -2.79 -1.85 6.36
CA GLY A 126 -2.00 -0.75 6.92
C GLY A 126 -1.34 0.15 5.88
N MET A 127 -1.84 0.14 4.64
CA MET A 127 -1.29 0.92 3.52
C MET A 127 -1.85 2.34 3.52
N CYS A 128 -0.96 3.30 3.29
CA CYS A 128 -1.30 4.73 3.27
C CYS A 128 -2.03 5.12 1.99
N LEU A 129 -2.96 6.06 2.11
CA LEU A 129 -3.57 6.75 0.99
C LEU A 129 -2.92 8.14 0.86
N TYR A 130 -2.29 8.41 -0.30
CA TYR A 130 -1.69 9.72 -0.57
C TYR A 130 -2.77 10.82 -0.62
N GLY A 131 -2.46 11.96 -0.05
CA GLY A 131 -3.40 13.07 0.13
C GLY A 131 -4.21 13.01 1.44
N HIS A 132 -4.22 11.86 2.14
CA HIS A 132 -4.89 11.65 3.42
C HIS A 132 -3.91 11.20 4.52
N ASP A 133 -3.27 10.05 4.34
CA ASP A 133 -2.31 9.49 5.31
C ASP A 133 -0.89 10.00 5.06
N LEU A 134 -0.58 10.43 3.87
CA LEU A 134 0.70 10.99 3.42
C LEU A 134 0.47 12.19 2.52
N ASP A 135 1.37 13.16 2.62
CA ASP A 135 1.48 14.30 1.74
C ASP A 135 2.96 14.70 1.58
N ASP A 136 3.23 15.79 0.85
CA ASP A 136 4.57 16.31 0.60
C ASP A 136 5.26 16.90 1.84
N SER A 137 4.51 17.12 2.93
CA SER A 137 5.04 17.59 4.23
C SER A 137 5.42 16.45 5.18
N THR A 138 5.09 15.20 4.82
CA THR A 138 5.23 14.05 5.71
C THR A 138 6.51 13.26 5.39
N THR A 139 7.38 13.11 6.39
CA THR A 139 8.60 12.31 6.23
C THR A 139 8.37 10.82 6.40
N PRO A 140 9.22 9.95 5.81
CA PRO A 140 9.15 8.51 6.04
C PRO A 140 9.27 8.10 7.51
N VAL A 141 9.96 8.92 8.32
CA VAL A 141 10.14 8.64 9.76
C VAL A 141 8.85 8.88 10.53
N GLU A 142 8.19 10.01 10.28
CA GLU A 142 6.87 10.31 10.84
C GLU A 142 5.83 9.26 10.42
N ALA A 143 5.85 8.88 9.15
CA ALA A 143 4.92 7.92 8.56
C ALA A 143 5.16 6.46 8.99
N ALA A 144 6.16 6.18 9.83
CA ALA A 144 6.58 4.82 10.19
C ALA A 144 6.94 3.95 8.96
N LEU A 145 7.54 4.59 7.93
CA LEU A 145 7.98 3.99 6.67
C LEU A 145 9.51 4.05 6.52
N SER A 146 10.25 4.16 7.61
CA SER A 146 11.73 4.26 7.57
C SER A 146 12.39 3.09 6.83
N TRP A 147 11.74 1.95 6.74
CA TRP A 147 12.23 0.77 6.04
C TRP A 147 12.40 0.97 4.52
N VAL A 148 11.68 1.93 3.91
CA VAL A 148 11.84 2.26 2.48
C VAL A 148 13.18 2.91 2.15
N ILE A 149 13.89 3.43 3.16
CA ILE A 149 15.20 4.06 2.98
C ILE A 149 16.25 2.95 2.96
N GLY A 150 16.91 2.77 1.83
CA GLY A 150 17.99 1.78 1.66
C GLY A 150 19.07 1.95 2.73
N LYS A 151 19.66 0.83 3.17
CA LYS A 151 20.69 0.85 4.23
C LYS A 151 21.85 1.78 3.88
N ASP A 152 22.39 1.66 2.67
CA ASP A 152 23.49 2.51 2.19
C ASP A 152 23.11 4.00 2.20
N ARG A 153 21.85 4.32 1.86
CA ARG A 153 21.36 5.70 1.86
C ARG A 153 21.16 6.28 3.27
N ARG A 154 20.97 5.42 4.26
CA ARG A 154 20.95 5.88 5.67
C ARG A 154 22.32 6.32 6.16
N GLU A 155 23.39 5.81 5.55
CA GLU A 155 24.78 6.15 5.87
C GLU A 155 25.30 7.30 5.00
N THR A 156 25.07 7.25 3.69
CA THR A 156 25.64 8.18 2.72
C THR A 156 24.76 9.40 2.41
N GLY A 157 23.45 9.33 2.68
CA GLY A 157 22.51 10.37 2.27
C GLY A 157 22.38 10.48 0.74
N GLY A 158 22.35 11.70 0.22
CA GLY A 158 22.33 11.96 -1.23
C GLY A 158 20.99 11.69 -1.90
N PHE A 159 19.88 11.77 -1.17
CA PHE A 159 18.52 11.70 -1.69
C PHE A 159 17.71 12.91 -1.21
N HIS A 160 16.57 13.19 -1.84
CA HIS A 160 15.73 14.33 -1.48
C HIS A 160 15.28 14.28 -0.03
N GLY A 161 15.50 15.36 0.72
CA GLY A 161 15.14 15.47 2.13
C GLY A 161 16.09 14.71 3.08
N SER A 162 17.21 14.19 2.60
CA SER A 162 18.12 13.34 3.38
C SER A 162 18.59 13.99 4.69
N GLU A 163 18.87 15.29 4.72
CA GLU A 163 19.32 16.00 5.93
C GLU A 163 18.29 15.91 7.05
N ILE A 164 17.03 16.21 6.75
CA ILE A 164 15.91 16.15 7.71
C ILE A 164 15.66 14.70 8.11
N ILE A 165 15.55 13.82 7.14
CA ILE A 165 15.18 12.40 7.36
C ILE A 165 16.24 11.68 8.18
N LEU A 166 17.52 11.86 7.88
CA LEU A 166 18.61 11.23 8.63
C LEU A 166 18.71 11.79 10.05
N SER A 167 18.46 13.09 10.24
CA SER A 167 18.37 13.69 11.57
C SER A 167 17.20 13.12 12.39
N GLN A 168 16.05 12.87 11.77
CA GLN A 168 14.89 12.27 12.42
C GLN A 168 15.09 10.78 12.73
N LEU A 169 15.80 10.02 11.89
CA LEU A 169 16.14 8.62 12.15
C LEU A 169 16.97 8.44 13.41
N LYS A 170 17.81 9.41 13.72
CA LYS A 170 18.65 9.40 14.92
C LYS A 170 17.80 9.82 16.13
N PRO A 171 17.73 9.01 17.21
CA PRO A 171 16.97 9.36 18.40
C PRO A 171 17.44 10.66 19.05
N LYS A 172 16.53 11.41 19.67
CA LYS A 172 16.85 12.64 20.43
C LYS A 172 17.91 12.39 21.50
N SER A 173 17.86 11.25 22.19
CA SER A 173 18.84 10.81 23.19
C SER A 173 20.26 10.62 22.62
N LYS A 174 20.41 10.50 21.33
CA LYS A 174 21.70 10.37 20.61
C LYS A 174 22.02 11.61 19.75
N GLY A 175 21.39 12.75 20.06
CA GLY A 175 21.62 14.04 19.38
C GLY A 175 20.95 14.15 18.00
N GLY A 176 19.95 13.33 17.70
CA GLY A 176 19.08 13.49 16.53
C GLY A 176 17.90 14.42 16.81
N ALA A 177 17.19 14.86 15.75
CA ALA A 177 15.96 15.64 15.90
C ALA A 177 14.79 14.79 16.43
N GLY A 178 14.76 13.51 16.09
CA GLY A 178 13.58 12.69 16.28
C GLY A 178 12.38 13.23 15.49
N VAL A 179 11.18 12.83 15.85
CA VAL A 179 9.95 13.34 15.23
C VAL A 179 8.99 13.88 16.29
N GLU A 180 8.12 14.80 15.89
CA GLU A 180 7.08 15.35 16.78
C GLU A 180 5.81 14.47 16.79
N ARG A 181 5.54 13.78 15.67
CA ARG A 181 4.36 12.91 15.46
C ARG A 181 4.75 11.60 14.81
N ARG A 182 3.92 10.59 15.00
CA ARG A 182 4.10 9.27 14.36
C ARG A 182 2.78 8.75 13.86
N ARG A 183 2.81 8.15 12.67
CA ARG A 183 1.67 7.40 12.15
C ARG A 183 1.46 6.14 13.01
N ILE A 184 0.20 5.90 13.35
CA ILE A 184 -0.24 4.76 14.15
C ILE A 184 -1.46 4.10 13.54
N GLY A 185 -1.70 2.84 13.92
CA GLY A 185 -2.97 2.15 13.78
C GLY A 185 -3.77 2.22 15.07
N LEU A 186 -5.08 2.22 14.95
CA LEU A 186 -6.03 2.21 16.07
C LEU A 186 -7.14 1.19 15.84
N ILE A 187 -7.51 0.47 16.88
CA ILE A 187 -8.82 -0.21 17.00
C ILE A 187 -9.73 0.73 17.77
N VAL A 188 -10.89 1.07 17.21
CA VAL A 188 -11.83 2.05 17.78
C VAL A 188 -13.13 1.35 18.16
N GLU A 189 -13.63 1.58 19.37
CA GLU A 189 -14.89 1.02 19.83
C GLU A 189 -16.11 1.84 19.37
N GLY A 190 -17.21 1.14 19.10
CA GLY A 190 -18.48 1.75 18.73
C GLY A 190 -18.51 2.26 17.29
N ALA A 191 -18.66 3.58 17.08
CA ALA A 191 -18.73 4.15 15.73
C ALA A 191 -17.35 4.20 15.05
N PRO A 192 -17.28 4.00 13.72
CA PRO A 192 -16.01 4.15 12.99
C PRO A 192 -15.54 5.60 13.00
N ALA A 193 -14.24 5.80 13.27
CA ALA A 193 -13.60 7.08 13.10
C ALA A 193 -13.45 7.43 11.60
N ARG A 194 -13.47 8.71 11.31
CA ARG A 194 -13.23 9.23 9.95
C ARG A 194 -12.13 10.27 9.99
N GLU A 195 -11.59 10.60 8.84
CA GLU A 195 -10.61 11.64 8.69
C GLU A 195 -10.99 12.93 9.46
N GLY A 196 -10.00 13.55 10.09
CA GLY A 196 -10.18 14.76 10.91
C GLY A 196 -10.64 14.54 12.34
N ALA A 197 -11.08 13.31 12.70
CA ALA A 197 -11.46 13.02 14.08
C ALA A 197 -10.25 13.19 15.01
N GLU A 198 -10.46 13.86 16.15
CA GLU A 198 -9.39 14.13 17.11
C GLU A 198 -9.08 12.91 17.97
N ILE A 199 -7.78 12.67 18.21
CA ILE A 199 -7.29 11.71 19.18
C ILE A 199 -6.94 12.49 20.45
N VAL A 200 -7.47 12.06 21.59
CA VAL A 200 -7.24 12.70 22.89
C VAL A 200 -6.69 11.70 23.90
N ASN A 201 -5.93 12.21 24.87
CA ASN A 201 -5.43 11.42 25.99
C ASN A 201 -6.50 11.29 27.11
N ASP A 202 -6.15 10.64 28.21
CA ASP A 202 -6.98 10.43 29.39
C ASP A 202 -7.42 11.74 30.07
N LYS A 203 -6.67 12.83 29.88
CA LYS A 203 -7.03 14.17 30.36
C LYS A 203 -7.94 14.95 29.41
N GLY A 204 -8.23 14.40 28.22
CA GLY A 204 -8.98 15.06 27.18
C GLY A 204 -8.18 16.05 26.33
N GLU A 205 -6.87 16.07 26.47
CA GLU A 205 -6.00 16.90 25.66
C GLU A 205 -5.82 16.30 24.27
N LYS A 206 -5.90 17.11 23.22
CA LYS A 206 -5.65 16.68 21.85
C LYS A 206 -4.19 16.28 21.67
N ILE A 207 -3.98 15.05 21.24
CA ILE A 207 -2.66 14.46 20.97
C ILE A 207 -2.48 13.98 19.54
N GLY A 208 -3.50 14.08 18.69
CA GLY A 208 -3.42 13.65 17.30
C GLY A 208 -4.70 13.78 16.53
N ASN A 209 -4.66 13.28 15.28
CA ASN A 209 -5.81 13.24 14.38
C ASN A 209 -5.84 11.93 13.59
N ILE A 210 -7.04 11.48 13.25
CA ILE A 210 -7.29 10.38 12.32
C ILE A 210 -7.12 10.89 10.88
N THR A 211 -6.48 10.10 10.04
CA THR A 211 -6.31 10.36 8.60
C THR A 211 -7.12 9.40 7.74
N SER A 212 -7.36 8.18 8.21
CA SER A 212 -8.19 7.17 7.54
C SER A 212 -8.90 6.30 8.56
N GLY A 213 -10.10 5.84 8.25
CA GLY A 213 -10.79 4.90 9.14
C GLY A 213 -12.04 4.31 8.50
N CYS A 214 -12.27 3.02 8.74
CA CYS A 214 -13.45 2.31 8.30
C CYS A 214 -13.76 1.11 9.21
N PRO A 215 -14.96 0.53 9.12
CA PRO A 215 -15.17 -0.82 9.62
C PRO A 215 -14.29 -1.80 8.86
N SER A 216 -13.65 -2.72 9.56
CA SER A 216 -12.92 -3.85 8.96
C SER A 216 -13.87 -5.04 8.83
N PRO A 217 -14.20 -5.47 7.62
CA PRO A 217 -15.02 -6.66 7.42
C PRO A 217 -14.34 -7.93 7.95
N THR A 218 -13.02 -8.01 7.80
CA THR A 218 -12.23 -9.18 8.22
C THR A 218 -12.18 -9.32 9.74
N LEU A 219 -12.03 -8.21 10.48
CA LEU A 219 -11.88 -8.23 11.93
C LEU A 219 -13.21 -8.05 12.69
N GLY A 220 -14.27 -7.61 12.03
CA GLY A 220 -15.51 -7.20 12.67
C GLY A 220 -15.34 -6.03 13.65
N LYS A 221 -14.33 -5.19 13.43
CA LYS A 221 -13.96 -4.05 14.28
C LYS A 221 -13.75 -2.80 13.45
N ASN A 222 -13.80 -1.64 14.09
CA ASN A 222 -13.42 -0.40 13.40
C ASN A 222 -11.91 -0.21 13.52
N VAL A 223 -11.26 -0.03 12.37
CA VAL A 223 -9.83 0.28 12.25
C VAL A 223 -9.64 1.71 11.77
N ALA A 224 -8.58 2.34 12.22
CA ALA A 224 -8.22 3.67 11.77
C ALA A 224 -6.70 3.86 11.74
N MET A 225 -6.24 4.75 10.86
CA MET A 225 -4.88 5.29 10.88
C MET A 225 -4.93 6.76 11.22
N GLY A 226 -3.84 7.27 11.76
CA GLY A 226 -3.70 8.68 12.08
C GLY A 226 -2.31 9.00 12.58
N TYR A 227 -2.09 10.25 12.88
CA TYR A 227 -0.85 10.74 13.49
C TYR A 227 -1.09 11.10 14.93
N ILE A 228 -0.19 10.68 15.79
CA ILE A 228 -0.22 10.95 17.22
C ILE A 228 1.12 11.57 17.66
N LYS A 229 1.07 12.43 18.66
CA LYS A 229 2.25 13.05 19.28
C LYS A 229 3.25 11.98 19.72
N ASP A 230 4.53 12.21 19.48
CA ASP A 230 5.58 11.28 19.90
C ASP A 230 5.51 11.03 21.41
N GLY A 231 5.73 9.79 21.83
CA GLY A 231 5.53 9.34 23.20
C GLY A 231 4.23 8.56 23.44
N PHE A 232 3.17 8.80 22.64
CA PHE A 232 1.89 8.08 22.75
C PHE A 232 1.73 6.94 21.73
N HIS A 233 2.70 6.74 20.83
CA HIS A 233 2.62 5.83 19.69
C HIS A 233 2.83 4.35 20.00
N LYS A 234 3.09 3.97 21.24
CA LYS A 234 3.37 2.56 21.60
C LYS A 234 2.11 1.71 21.46
N SER A 235 2.24 0.54 20.81
CA SER A 235 1.15 -0.42 20.73
C SER A 235 0.67 -0.81 22.15
N GLY A 236 -0.65 -0.86 22.32
CA GLY A 236 -1.30 -1.09 23.61
C GLY A 236 -1.67 0.18 24.36
N THR A 237 -1.21 1.37 23.93
CA THR A 237 -1.61 2.64 24.58
C THR A 237 -3.10 2.88 24.39
N ASP A 238 -3.80 3.12 25.49
CA ASP A 238 -5.20 3.51 25.48
C ASP A 238 -5.33 5.01 25.21
N VAL A 239 -6.23 5.36 24.31
CA VAL A 239 -6.56 6.73 23.91
C VAL A 239 -8.08 6.84 23.66
N GLU A 240 -8.57 8.04 23.44
CA GLU A 240 -9.95 8.25 23.01
C GLU A 240 -9.98 8.96 21.65
N VAL A 241 -10.99 8.66 20.84
CA VAL A 241 -11.25 9.36 19.57
C VAL A 241 -12.58 10.09 19.66
N VAL A 242 -12.59 11.36 19.30
CA VAL A 242 -13.81 12.18 19.35
C VAL A 242 -14.57 11.99 18.06
N ILE A 243 -15.72 11.32 18.12
CA ILE A 243 -16.57 11.01 16.98
C ILE A 243 -17.95 11.64 17.21
N ARG A 244 -18.34 12.60 16.37
CA ARG A 244 -19.60 13.33 16.48
C ARG A 244 -19.83 13.89 17.90
N GLY A 245 -18.80 14.51 18.49
CA GLY A 245 -18.82 15.10 19.82
C GLY A 245 -18.78 14.10 20.98
N LYS A 246 -18.68 12.80 20.72
CA LYS A 246 -18.60 11.76 21.75
C LYS A 246 -17.25 11.09 21.76
N LYS A 247 -16.63 10.97 22.91
CA LYS A 247 -15.40 10.23 23.09
C LYS A 247 -15.65 8.72 22.95
N ARG A 248 -14.84 8.04 22.18
CA ARG A 248 -14.84 6.59 21.99
C ARG A 248 -13.49 6.02 22.37
N LYS A 249 -13.51 4.96 23.16
CA LYS A 249 -12.28 4.25 23.52
C LYS A 249 -11.60 3.72 22.28
N ALA A 250 -10.30 3.85 22.24
CA ALA A 250 -9.47 3.33 21.19
C ALA A 250 -8.13 2.85 21.73
N LYS A 251 -7.52 1.91 21.04
CA LYS A 251 -6.22 1.35 21.44
C LYS A 251 -5.25 1.44 20.27
N VAL A 252 -4.08 2.01 20.52
CA VAL A 252 -2.98 2.01 19.55
C VAL A 252 -2.57 0.57 19.27
N THR A 253 -2.53 0.20 17.99
CA THR A 253 -2.22 -1.16 17.57
C THR A 253 -1.17 -1.18 16.46
N LYS A 254 -0.52 -2.32 16.29
CA LYS A 254 0.42 -2.54 15.19
C LYS A 254 -0.33 -2.65 13.86
N MET A 255 0.32 -2.19 12.78
CA MET A 255 -0.07 -2.43 11.41
C MET A 255 0.91 -3.41 10.75
N PRO A 256 0.47 -4.22 9.78
CA PRO A 256 -0.90 -4.31 9.26
C PRO A 256 -1.91 -4.81 10.30
N PHE A 257 -3.19 -4.42 10.18
CA PHE A 257 -4.27 -4.90 11.05
C PHE A 257 -4.61 -6.36 10.75
N VAL A 258 -4.58 -6.72 9.48
CA VAL A 258 -4.70 -8.08 8.96
C VAL A 258 -3.35 -8.49 8.38
N PRO A 259 -2.78 -9.64 8.77
CA PRO A 259 -1.49 -10.09 8.25
C PRO A 259 -1.46 -10.18 6.74
N SER A 260 -0.41 -9.63 6.12
CA SER A 260 -0.21 -9.69 4.68
C SER A 260 0.16 -11.10 4.22
N LYS A 261 -0.34 -11.48 3.02
CA LYS A 261 -0.14 -12.80 2.41
C LYS A 261 0.54 -12.72 1.03
N TYR A 262 1.48 -11.79 0.89
CA TYR A 262 2.25 -11.66 -0.34
C TYR A 262 3.06 -12.92 -0.63
N TRP A 263 3.12 -13.31 -1.90
CA TRP A 263 3.95 -14.42 -2.33
C TRP A 263 5.44 -14.07 -2.23
N LYS A 264 6.14 -14.79 -1.38
CA LYS A 264 7.58 -14.62 -1.14
C LYS A 264 8.41 -15.79 -1.65
N GLY A 265 7.79 -16.67 -2.42
CA GLY A 265 8.37 -17.94 -2.82
C GLY A 265 8.15 -19.04 -1.79
N THR A 266 8.44 -20.27 -2.19
CA THR A 266 8.59 -21.38 -1.25
C THR A 266 9.87 -21.14 -0.45
N ALA A 267 9.78 -21.24 0.87
CA ALA A 267 10.98 -21.22 1.70
C ALA A 267 11.99 -22.26 1.16
N PRO A 268 13.27 -21.94 1.06
CA PRO A 268 14.25 -22.97 0.72
C PRO A 268 14.13 -24.10 1.75
N SER A 269 13.93 -25.31 1.23
CA SER A 269 13.84 -26.57 2.01
C SER A 269 15.09 -26.82 2.81
#